data_42025ecb991bc5f7eb5cbb192df072b4
#
_entry.id   42025ecb991bc5f7eb5cbb192df072b4
#
_cell.length_a   1.000
_cell.length_b   1.000
_cell.length_c   1.000
_cell.angle_alpha   90.00
_cell.angle_beta   90.00
_cell.angle_gamma   90.00
#
_symmetry.space_group_name_H-M   'P 1'
#
loop_
_entity.id
_entity.type
_entity.pdbx_description
1 polymer ?
#
loop_
_entity_poly.entity_id
_entity_poly.type
_entity_poly.pdbx_seq_one_letter_code
_entity_poly.pdbx_strand_id
1 'polypeptide(L)'
;MPRLRPATLALAVALITLAAPTGALAQSPELGRLVPPDLVAPPAEVPPAPVGKYPEDWAECVKDDPPPPPTVQPGIDPRGVDPSSPNPLVGLRFFVDRMEPAYMTWAHWKRSGDVGHANTMWRLAREPRFRWFGKFTRPNMQNKVRGFLDRVQCDQPGTVPQMVVMRHQGKACSSSYMAGGAAEDERTRQWYRDFAEAVGDSRVIVGFEPDSLGTIDCLAPSRRDDRLNVLRYGVDVLSQLPNATIYLEAGASDWEPAARTAKQLRYTGVSKVRGFMLNVTHHDWTRENVKHGLEISRMVGGKPFVINTSYNGRGPLHYKKWINRSQHMWRTVNVWCNPGLRGLGPAPTLATANGKVDAYLYINRPGYSAGSCNGGPLPVGTWWPQRGLMYAQYATDWESAPHGTRYGHFKHYSLRDLGAFG
;
A
#
# COMPACT_ATOMS: atom_id res chain seq x y z
N MET A 1 8.30 -71.95 -46.22
CA MET A 1 8.20 -71.10 -45.06
C MET A 1 8.96 -69.83 -45.35
N PRO A 2 8.34 -68.68 -45.64
CA PRO A 2 9.05 -67.45 -45.93
C PRO A 2 9.22 -66.61 -44.66
N ARG A 3 10.41 -66.03 -44.53
CA ARG A 3 10.80 -65.16 -43.40
C ARG A 3 10.21 -63.76 -43.59
N LEU A 4 9.47 -63.27 -42.62
CA LEU A 4 9.02 -61.89 -42.51
C LEU A 4 10.18 -61.00 -42.01
N ARG A 5 10.45 -59.94 -42.73
CA ARG A 5 11.37 -58.85 -42.32
C ARG A 5 10.60 -57.84 -41.43
N PRO A 6 11.20 -57.28 -40.39
CA PRO A 6 10.56 -56.23 -39.62
C PRO A 6 10.69 -54.88 -40.35
N ALA A 7 9.56 -54.15 -40.44
CA ALA A 7 9.51 -52.78 -40.94
C ALA A 7 9.93 -51.84 -39.82
N THR A 8 10.98 -51.05 -40.09
CA THR A 8 11.43 -49.96 -39.23
C THR A 8 10.46 -48.79 -39.38
N LEU A 9 9.70 -48.50 -38.29
CA LEU A 9 8.84 -47.32 -38.19
C LEU A 9 9.72 -46.15 -37.72
N ALA A 10 10.02 -45.21 -38.61
CA ALA A 10 10.69 -43.98 -38.25
C ALA A 10 9.69 -43.04 -37.60
N LEU A 11 9.86 -42.81 -36.29
CA LEU A 11 9.07 -41.86 -35.53
C LEU A 11 9.68 -40.48 -35.76
N ALA A 12 9.04 -39.65 -36.58
CA ALA A 12 9.39 -38.21 -36.71
C ALA A 12 8.89 -37.48 -35.47
N VAL A 13 9.82 -37.15 -34.56
CA VAL A 13 9.55 -36.26 -33.44
C VAL A 13 9.51 -34.84 -33.97
N ALA A 14 8.36 -34.28 -34.19
CA ALA A 14 8.19 -32.86 -34.43
C ALA A 14 8.47 -32.11 -33.12
N LEU A 15 9.64 -31.47 -33.04
CA LEU A 15 9.91 -30.46 -31.99
C LEU A 15 9.01 -29.25 -32.23
N ILE A 16 7.86 -29.22 -31.56
CA ILE A 16 7.10 -27.99 -31.39
C ILE A 16 7.86 -27.15 -30.37
N THR A 17 8.66 -26.21 -30.85
CA THR A 17 9.18 -25.11 -30.02
C THR A 17 8.00 -24.26 -29.62
N LEU A 18 7.42 -24.54 -28.46
CA LEU A 18 6.54 -23.61 -27.76
C LEU A 18 7.40 -22.40 -27.37
N ALA A 19 7.40 -21.38 -28.22
CA ALA A 19 7.80 -20.05 -27.82
C ALA A 19 6.88 -19.65 -26.65
N ALA A 20 7.43 -19.66 -25.46
CA ALA A 20 6.73 -19.11 -24.30
C ALA A 20 6.43 -17.64 -24.62
N PRO A 21 5.16 -17.22 -24.60
CA PRO A 21 4.88 -15.81 -24.72
C PRO A 21 5.59 -15.13 -23.56
N THR A 22 6.48 -14.18 -23.86
CA THR A 22 6.96 -13.17 -22.93
C THR A 22 5.73 -12.37 -22.49
N GLY A 23 4.95 -12.99 -21.62
CA GLY A 23 3.72 -12.44 -21.13
C GLY A 23 4.02 -11.20 -20.29
N ALA A 24 3.94 -10.03 -20.89
CA ALA A 24 3.47 -8.87 -20.18
C ALA A 24 2.22 -9.34 -19.44
N LEU A 25 2.28 -9.36 -18.09
CA LEU A 25 1.18 -9.76 -17.23
C LEU A 25 -0.02 -8.90 -17.61
N ALA A 26 -0.91 -9.48 -18.40
CA ALA A 26 -2.18 -8.89 -18.74
C ALA A 26 -2.95 -8.73 -17.42
N GLN A 27 -2.93 -7.52 -16.89
CA GLN A 27 -3.93 -7.08 -15.95
C GLN A 27 -5.24 -7.30 -16.70
N SER A 28 -6.20 -7.94 -16.05
CA SER A 28 -7.47 -8.26 -16.69
C SER A 28 -7.93 -7.08 -17.52
N PRO A 29 -8.01 -7.18 -18.83
CA PRO A 29 -8.46 -6.06 -19.70
C PRO A 29 -9.86 -5.60 -19.32
N GLU A 30 -10.59 -6.47 -18.61
CA GLU A 30 -11.94 -6.22 -18.13
C GLU A 30 -12.05 -5.06 -17.14
N LEU A 31 -11.10 -4.88 -16.21
CA LEU A 31 -11.22 -3.80 -15.22
C LEU A 31 -11.14 -2.40 -15.84
N GLY A 32 -10.34 -2.22 -16.88
CA GLY A 32 -10.23 -0.95 -17.60
C GLY A 32 -11.47 -0.59 -18.44
N ARG A 33 -12.29 -1.60 -18.79
CA ARG A 33 -13.54 -1.40 -19.57
C ARG A 33 -14.78 -1.26 -18.69
N LEU A 34 -14.67 -1.57 -17.39
CA LEU A 34 -15.80 -1.67 -16.48
C LEU A 34 -16.13 -0.36 -15.76
N VAL A 35 -15.23 0.62 -15.80
CA VAL A 35 -15.41 1.92 -15.17
C VAL A 35 -15.26 2.99 -16.25
N PRO A 36 -16.23 3.90 -16.39
CA PRO A 36 -16.16 4.96 -17.36
C PRO A 36 -14.84 5.76 -17.23
N PRO A 37 -14.21 6.15 -18.36
CA PRO A 37 -12.91 6.83 -18.34
C PRO A 37 -12.90 8.11 -17.49
N ASP A 38 -13.98 8.87 -17.48
CA ASP A 38 -14.17 10.07 -16.66
C ASP A 38 -14.16 9.79 -15.13
N LEU A 39 -14.46 8.57 -14.73
CA LEU A 39 -14.43 8.14 -13.31
C LEU A 39 -13.08 7.62 -12.85
N VAL A 40 -12.20 7.25 -13.78
CA VAL A 40 -10.89 6.68 -13.47
C VAL A 40 -9.74 7.52 -13.95
N ALA A 41 -9.95 8.33 -14.97
CA ALA A 41 -8.93 9.23 -15.47
C ALA A 41 -8.59 10.33 -14.45
N PRO A 42 -7.32 10.60 -14.22
CA PRO A 42 -6.92 11.81 -13.53
C PRO A 42 -7.23 13.05 -14.38
N PRO A 43 -7.20 14.26 -13.83
CA PRO A 43 -7.38 15.50 -14.58
C PRO A 43 -6.51 15.53 -15.85
N ALA A 44 -7.10 15.92 -16.98
CA ALA A 44 -6.47 15.80 -18.30
C ALA A 44 -5.26 16.72 -18.48
N GLU A 45 -5.27 17.89 -17.85
CA GLU A 45 -4.23 18.90 -18.00
C GLU A 45 -3.48 19.11 -16.70
N VAL A 46 -2.28 18.59 -16.64
CA VAL A 46 -1.33 18.85 -15.54
C VAL A 46 0.01 19.24 -16.18
N PRO A 47 0.60 20.37 -15.78
CA PRO A 47 1.91 20.77 -16.29
C PRO A 47 2.94 19.67 -16.10
N PRO A 48 3.93 19.59 -16.99
CA PRO A 48 5.02 18.63 -16.80
C PRO A 48 5.67 18.83 -15.44
N ALA A 49 5.71 17.77 -14.67
CA ALA A 49 6.44 17.71 -13.42
C ALA A 49 7.67 16.83 -13.65
N PRO A 50 8.76 17.01 -12.88
CA PRO A 50 9.88 16.11 -12.98
C PRO A 50 9.40 14.70 -12.70
N VAL A 51 9.43 13.87 -13.74
CA VAL A 51 9.20 12.43 -13.61
C VAL A 51 10.52 11.85 -13.14
N GLY A 52 10.84 12.07 -11.87
CA GLY A 52 12.04 11.53 -11.27
C GLY A 52 11.77 10.13 -10.75
N LYS A 53 12.66 9.19 -11.05
CA LYS A 53 12.90 8.11 -10.11
C LYS A 53 13.30 8.76 -8.79
N TYR A 54 12.97 8.13 -7.70
CA TYR A 54 13.52 8.51 -6.42
C TYR A 54 15.04 8.58 -6.56
N PRO A 55 15.72 9.68 -6.16
CA PRO A 55 17.16 9.80 -6.31
C PRO A 55 17.83 8.56 -5.74
N GLU A 56 18.79 7.99 -6.48
CA GLU A 56 19.48 6.76 -6.05
C GLU A 56 20.39 7.05 -4.84
N ASP A 57 20.79 8.32 -4.67
CA ASP A 57 21.64 8.76 -3.58
C ASP A 57 20.77 9.19 -2.38
N TRP A 58 20.49 8.24 -1.53
CA TRP A 58 19.61 8.40 -0.38
C TRP A 58 20.30 8.92 0.86
N ALA A 59 21.64 9.04 0.80
CA ALA A 59 22.47 9.47 1.91
C ALA A 59 22.70 11.00 1.93
N GLU A 60 22.39 11.72 0.84
CA GLU A 60 22.60 13.16 0.81
C GLU A 60 21.55 13.92 1.61
N CYS A 61 22.02 14.76 2.52
CA CYS A 61 21.21 15.75 3.18
C CYS A 61 20.77 16.84 2.21
N VAL A 62 19.52 17.23 2.25
CA VAL A 62 19.03 18.40 1.51
C VAL A 62 19.47 19.66 2.25
N LYS A 63 20.61 20.24 1.86
CA LYS A 63 21.25 21.35 2.58
C LYS A 63 20.66 22.73 2.27
N ASP A 64 20.09 22.89 1.06
CA ASP A 64 19.84 24.23 0.50
C ASP A 64 18.42 24.76 0.66
N ASP A 65 17.52 23.98 1.24
CA ASP A 65 16.16 24.42 1.51
C ASP A 65 15.88 24.25 3.02
N PRO A 66 15.46 25.29 3.74
CA PRO A 66 15.09 25.08 5.12
C PRO A 66 14.04 23.97 5.17
N PRO A 67 14.15 23.02 6.10
CA PRO A 67 13.12 22.00 6.26
C PRO A 67 11.78 22.73 6.32
N PRO A 68 10.72 22.18 5.74
CA PRO A 68 9.40 22.70 5.99
C PRO A 68 9.29 22.86 7.49
N PRO A 69 8.71 23.98 7.98
CA PRO A 69 8.51 24.12 9.42
C PRO A 69 7.94 22.78 9.87
N PRO A 70 8.47 22.21 10.96
CA PRO A 70 7.97 20.94 11.44
C PRO A 70 6.47 21.11 11.44
N THR A 71 5.80 20.39 10.58
CA THR A 71 4.36 20.31 10.64
C THR A 71 4.14 19.98 12.10
N VAL A 72 3.60 20.95 12.85
CA VAL A 72 3.12 20.69 14.22
C VAL A 72 2.48 19.35 14.05
N GLN A 73 3.01 18.34 14.71
CA GLN A 73 2.63 16.96 14.49
C GLN A 73 1.17 16.94 14.11
N PRO A 74 0.78 16.52 12.90
CA PRO A 74 -0.60 16.58 12.54
C PRO A 74 -1.35 15.90 13.65
N GLY A 75 -2.05 16.66 14.50
CA GLY A 75 -2.89 16.13 15.54
C GLY A 75 -2.31 15.88 16.91
N ILE A 76 -1.17 16.42 17.28
CA ILE A 76 -1.05 16.81 18.68
C ILE A 76 -1.74 18.17 18.80
N ASP A 77 -3.05 18.13 18.83
CA ASP A 77 -3.73 19.16 19.59
C ASP A 77 -3.25 19.00 21.05
N PRO A 78 -2.43 19.91 21.58
CA PRO A 78 -1.95 19.82 22.96
C PRO A 78 -3.12 19.77 23.97
N ARG A 79 -4.35 20.02 23.53
CA ARG A 79 -5.57 19.95 24.29
C ARG A 79 -6.25 18.57 24.30
N GLY A 80 -5.77 17.62 23.50
CA GLY A 80 -6.41 16.30 23.31
C GLY A 80 -5.54 15.09 23.51
N VAL A 81 -4.23 15.23 23.72
CA VAL A 81 -3.33 14.11 23.96
C VAL A 81 -3.12 13.95 25.45
N ASP A 82 -3.68 12.91 26.03
CA ASP A 82 -3.35 12.49 27.39
C ASP A 82 -1.87 12.07 27.43
N PRO A 83 -0.98 12.84 28.14
CA PRO A 83 0.44 12.48 28.23
C PRO A 83 0.67 11.14 28.94
N SER A 84 -0.31 10.61 29.66
CA SER A 84 -0.28 9.28 30.24
C SER A 84 -0.69 8.18 29.28
N SER A 85 -1.03 8.53 28.03
CA SER A 85 -1.46 7.57 27.02
C SER A 85 -0.38 6.52 26.76
N PRO A 86 -0.73 5.23 26.77
CA PRO A 86 0.19 4.16 26.43
C PRO A 86 0.56 4.14 24.93
N ASN A 87 0.10 5.10 24.15
CA ASN A 87 0.40 5.20 22.73
C ASN A 87 1.84 5.69 22.51
N PRO A 88 2.76 4.86 21.97
CA PRO A 88 4.16 5.21 21.80
C PRO A 88 4.41 6.28 20.72
N LEU A 89 3.38 6.67 19.97
CA LEU A 89 3.48 7.71 18.93
C LEU A 89 3.33 9.11 19.50
N VAL A 90 2.84 9.25 20.74
CA VAL A 90 2.66 10.52 21.42
C VAL A 90 4.01 11.23 21.58
N GLY A 91 4.05 12.51 21.22
CA GLY A 91 5.26 13.33 21.30
C GLY A 91 6.28 13.11 20.19
N LEU A 92 6.07 12.15 19.26
CA LEU A 92 6.97 11.95 18.15
C LEU A 92 6.74 12.99 17.04
N ARG A 93 7.82 13.48 16.44
CA ARG A 93 7.78 14.24 15.19
C ARG A 93 8.07 13.30 14.04
N PHE A 94 7.19 13.24 13.05
CA PHE A 94 7.34 12.36 11.91
C PHE A 94 8.15 13.03 10.80
N PHE A 95 8.99 12.26 10.14
CA PHE A 95 9.81 12.74 9.04
C PHE A 95 8.97 13.02 7.79
N VAL A 96 9.16 14.20 7.19
CA VAL A 96 8.58 14.57 5.88
C VAL A 96 9.68 14.52 4.83
N ASP A 97 9.61 13.52 3.96
CA ASP A 97 10.65 13.28 2.97
C ASP A 97 10.59 14.28 1.82
N ARG A 98 11.57 15.20 1.79
CA ARG A 98 11.69 16.23 0.75
C ARG A 98 12.16 15.69 -0.61
N MET A 99 12.76 14.51 -0.62
CA MET A 99 13.16 13.83 -1.86
C MET A 99 12.05 12.95 -2.43
N GLU A 100 10.91 12.89 -1.77
CA GLU A 100 9.78 12.14 -2.25
C GLU A 100 9.11 12.89 -3.41
N PRO A 101 8.76 12.19 -4.52
CA PRO A 101 8.27 12.81 -5.74
C PRO A 101 7.14 13.83 -5.61
N ALA A 102 6.22 13.66 -4.67
CA ALA A 102 5.17 14.67 -4.46
C ALA A 102 5.75 15.99 -3.95
N TYR A 103 6.76 15.94 -3.05
CA TYR A 103 7.45 17.15 -2.58
C TYR A 103 8.26 17.79 -3.69
N MET A 104 8.98 17.00 -4.46
CA MET A 104 9.76 17.50 -5.61
C MET A 104 8.84 18.12 -6.68
N THR A 105 7.69 17.53 -6.93
CA THR A 105 6.68 18.07 -7.85
C THR A 105 6.13 19.41 -7.36
N TRP A 106 5.78 19.49 -6.08
CA TRP A 106 5.37 20.74 -5.45
C TRP A 106 6.44 21.82 -5.59
N ALA A 107 7.68 21.52 -5.25
CA ALA A 107 8.79 22.46 -5.32
C ALA A 107 9.08 22.92 -6.75
N HIS A 108 8.94 22.03 -7.74
CA HIS A 108 9.06 22.37 -9.15
C HIS A 108 7.98 23.36 -9.59
N TRP A 109 6.70 23.09 -9.34
CA TRP A 109 5.62 24.00 -9.70
C TRP A 109 5.69 25.33 -8.98
N LYS A 110 6.10 25.33 -7.71
CA LYS A 110 6.32 26.56 -6.96
C LYS A 110 7.41 27.44 -7.62
N ARG A 111 8.55 26.84 -8.01
CA ARG A 111 9.65 27.56 -8.69
C ARG A 111 9.29 28.02 -10.09
N SER A 112 8.47 27.29 -10.82
CA SER A 112 8.00 27.67 -12.17
C SER A 112 6.88 28.71 -12.17
N GLY A 113 6.39 29.12 -11.00
CA GLY A 113 5.30 30.10 -10.89
C GLY A 113 3.90 29.51 -11.03
N ASP A 114 3.76 28.18 -11.14
CA ASP A 114 2.46 27.51 -11.18
C ASP A 114 1.90 27.39 -9.74
N VAL A 115 1.45 28.49 -9.20
CA VAL A 115 1.00 28.61 -7.82
C VAL A 115 -0.25 27.76 -7.55
N GLY A 116 -1.13 27.61 -8.54
CA GLY A 116 -2.38 26.84 -8.40
C GLY A 116 -2.14 25.36 -8.13
N HIS A 117 -1.35 24.73 -9.00
CA HIS A 117 -0.98 23.33 -8.85
C HIS A 117 -0.06 23.11 -7.63
N ALA A 118 0.88 24.03 -7.38
CA ALA A 118 1.74 23.96 -6.20
C ALA A 118 0.91 23.97 -4.90
N ASN A 119 -0.02 24.91 -4.73
CA ASN A 119 -0.87 24.99 -3.54
C ASN A 119 -1.72 23.72 -3.36
N THR A 120 -2.21 23.15 -4.43
CA THR A 120 -2.96 21.91 -4.38
C THR A 120 -2.07 20.74 -3.97
N MET A 121 -0.92 20.56 -4.63
CA MET A 121 0.02 19.49 -4.35
C MET A 121 0.60 19.58 -2.93
N TRP A 122 0.69 20.78 -2.36
CA TRP A 122 1.17 21.01 -0.99
C TRP A 122 0.40 20.20 0.05
N ARG A 123 -0.90 19.97 -0.16
CA ARG A 123 -1.73 19.14 0.72
C ARG A 123 -1.22 17.71 0.88
N LEU A 124 -0.57 17.20 -0.16
CA LEU A 124 0.07 15.88 -0.14
C LEU A 124 1.55 15.98 0.23
N ALA A 125 2.26 16.96 -0.34
CA ALA A 125 3.71 17.08 -0.24
C ALA A 125 4.20 17.30 1.20
N ARG A 126 3.46 18.07 2.00
CA ARG A 126 3.82 18.42 3.38
C ARG A 126 3.58 17.30 4.39
N GLU A 127 2.81 16.28 4.04
CA GLU A 127 2.42 15.24 5.00
C GLU A 127 3.47 14.14 5.11
N PRO A 128 3.76 13.64 6.33
CA PRO A 128 4.63 12.50 6.51
C PRO A 128 4.03 11.25 5.88
N ARG A 129 4.87 10.50 5.16
CA ARG A 129 4.47 9.26 4.47
C ARG A 129 5.47 8.17 4.70
N PHE A 130 4.99 6.94 4.64
CA PHE A 130 5.84 5.78 4.81
C PHE A 130 6.72 5.54 3.58
N ARG A 131 8.00 5.32 3.83
CA ARG A 131 8.94 4.84 2.83
C ARG A 131 8.85 3.33 2.70
N TRP A 132 8.64 2.85 1.47
CA TRP A 132 8.45 1.42 1.20
C TRP A 132 9.76 0.75 0.83
N PHE A 133 10.07 -0.36 1.52
CA PHE A 133 11.20 -1.23 1.26
C PHE A 133 10.69 -2.64 0.96
N GLY A 134 11.26 -3.29 -0.05
CA GLY A 134 10.82 -4.61 -0.46
C GLY A 134 11.72 -5.24 -1.50
N LYS A 135 11.23 -6.28 -2.17
CA LYS A 135 11.97 -6.97 -3.24
C LYS A 135 12.46 -6.03 -4.35
N PHE A 136 11.81 -4.91 -4.54
CA PHE A 136 12.16 -3.86 -5.51
C PHE A 136 13.30 -2.96 -5.04
N THR A 137 13.66 -2.98 -3.76
CA THR A 137 14.79 -2.20 -3.22
C THR A 137 16.10 -2.90 -3.56
N ARG A 138 16.66 -2.60 -4.74
CA ARG A 138 17.87 -3.23 -5.29
C ARG A 138 18.79 -2.16 -5.89
N PRO A 139 20.09 -2.43 -6.04
CA PRO A 139 20.86 -3.39 -5.25
C PRO A 139 21.03 -2.91 -3.82
N ASN A 140 21.65 -3.71 -2.94
CA ASN A 140 22.09 -3.32 -1.59
C ASN A 140 20.98 -2.68 -0.72
N MET A 141 19.93 -3.45 -0.42
CA MET A 141 18.81 -2.99 0.41
C MET A 141 19.29 -2.42 1.75
N GLN A 142 20.23 -3.07 2.43
CA GLN A 142 20.75 -2.61 3.72
C GLN A 142 21.34 -1.20 3.62
N ASN A 143 22.18 -0.93 2.60
CA ASN A 143 22.76 0.40 2.42
C ASN A 143 21.70 1.46 2.14
N LYS A 144 20.63 1.10 1.41
CA LYS A 144 19.52 2.02 1.16
C LYS A 144 18.70 2.32 2.42
N VAL A 145 18.53 1.34 3.31
CA VAL A 145 17.89 1.55 4.61
C VAL A 145 18.75 2.44 5.48
N ARG A 146 20.03 2.11 5.67
CA ARG A 146 20.97 2.93 6.46
C ARG A 146 21.07 4.37 5.93
N GLY A 147 21.30 4.53 4.61
CA GLY A 147 21.37 5.86 3.99
C GLY A 147 20.08 6.67 4.15
N PHE A 148 18.90 6.02 4.11
CA PHE A 148 17.65 6.69 4.43
C PHE A 148 17.58 7.15 5.89
N LEU A 149 17.98 6.30 6.82
CA LEU A 149 17.99 6.65 8.26
C LEU A 149 18.98 7.76 8.58
N ASP A 150 20.18 7.71 7.99
CA ASP A 150 21.19 8.76 8.13
C ASP A 150 20.67 10.10 7.60
N ARG A 151 20.04 10.09 6.43
CA ARG A 151 19.44 11.29 5.85
C ARG A 151 18.31 11.85 6.70
N VAL A 152 17.46 11.02 7.30
CA VAL A 152 16.40 11.48 8.22
C VAL A 152 16.99 12.31 9.35
N GLN A 153 18.04 11.84 9.98
CA GLN A 153 18.69 12.55 11.11
C GLN A 153 19.46 13.77 10.63
N CYS A 154 19.97 13.77 9.42
CA CYS A 154 20.66 14.90 8.83
C CYS A 154 19.69 16.02 8.38
N ASP A 155 18.60 15.65 7.68
CA ASP A 155 17.62 16.62 7.16
C ASP A 155 16.72 17.21 8.25
N GLN A 156 16.27 16.37 9.18
CA GLN A 156 15.31 16.74 10.23
C GLN A 156 15.64 16.04 11.55
N PRO A 157 16.69 16.48 12.25
CA PRO A 157 17.14 15.83 13.48
C PRO A 157 16.01 15.63 14.50
N GLY A 158 15.98 14.46 15.11
CA GLY A 158 14.99 14.11 16.12
C GLY A 158 13.59 13.79 15.57
N THR A 159 13.45 13.66 14.25
CA THR A 159 12.23 13.11 13.66
C THR A 159 12.30 11.59 13.52
N VAL A 160 11.14 10.96 13.46
CA VAL A 160 11.01 9.51 13.37
C VAL A 160 10.56 9.12 11.96
N PRO A 161 11.35 8.32 11.22
CA PRO A 161 10.95 7.82 9.92
C PRO A 161 9.86 6.76 10.02
N GLN A 162 8.98 6.77 9.02
CA GLN A 162 7.95 5.77 8.84
C GLN A 162 8.34 4.88 7.66
N MET A 163 8.33 3.57 7.87
CA MET A 163 8.80 2.58 6.91
C MET A 163 7.75 1.49 6.68
N VAL A 164 7.60 1.02 5.45
CA VAL A 164 6.85 -0.20 5.13
C VAL A 164 7.83 -1.26 4.67
N VAL A 165 7.71 -2.44 5.24
CA VAL A 165 8.32 -3.67 4.75
C VAL A 165 7.30 -4.39 3.87
N MET A 166 7.61 -4.56 2.58
CA MET A 166 6.80 -5.32 1.63
C MET A 166 7.69 -6.27 0.83
N ARG A 167 8.15 -7.33 1.48
CA ARG A 167 9.01 -8.34 0.84
C ARG A 167 8.18 -9.38 0.09
N HIS A 168 7.02 -9.71 0.61
CA HIS A 168 6.01 -10.48 -0.09
C HIS A 168 5.33 -9.62 -1.14
N GLN A 169 5.99 -9.49 -2.26
CA GLN A 169 5.33 -8.91 -3.41
C GLN A 169 4.38 -9.92 -4.04
N GLY A 170 3.19 -9.48 -4.27
CA GLY A 170 2.28 -10.18 -5.13
C GLY A 170 1.32 -9.20 -5.75
N LYS A 171 1.02 -9.38 -7.02
CA LYS A 171 -0.23 -8.88 -7.55
C LYS A 171 -1.32 -9.73 -6.94
N ALA A 172 -2.31 -9.09 -6.33
CA ALA A 172 -3.41 -9.79 -5.70
C ALA A 172 -3.90 -10.93 -6.60
N CYS A 173 -3.80 -12.14 -6.12
CA CYS A 173 -4.30 -13.34 -6.78
C CYS A 173 -3.77 -13.60 -8.21
N SER A 174 -2.62 -13.08 -8.58
CA SER A 174 -1.98 -13.38 -9.86
C SER A 174 -1.07 -14.61 -9.75
N SER A 175 -0.86 -15.32 -10.87
CA SER A 175 0.02 -16.49 -10.91
C SER A 175 1.46 -16.17 -10.48
N SER A 176 1.93 -14.96 -10.74
CA SER A 176 3.28 -14.53 -10.31
C SER A 176 3.41 -14.34 -8.80
N TYR A 177 2.31 -14.13 -8.10
CA TYR A 177 2.28 -14.08 -6.65
C TYR A 177 2.41 -15.47 -6.02
N MET A 178 1.96 -16.47 -6.74
CA MET A 178 2.00 -17.86 -6.33
C MET A 178 3.37 -18.50 -6.54
N ALA A 179 4.23 -17.88 -7.33
CA ALA A 179 5.60 -18.33 -7.52
C ALA A 179 6.38 -18.15 -6.21
N GLY A 180 6.83 -19.22 -5.67
CA GLY A 180 7.58 -19.28 -4.43
C GLY A 180 7.93 -20.74 -4.15
N GLY A 181 8.44 -21.00 -2.99
CA GLY A 181 8.87 -22.31 -2.54
C GLY A 181 9.84 -22.14 -1.39
N ALA A 182 10.37 -23.21 -0.86
CA ALA A 182 11.27 -23.17 0.29
C ALA A 182 12.47 -22.23 0.10
N ALA A 183 13.03 -22.20 -1.11
CA ALA A 183 14.15 -21.30 -1.42
C ALA A 183 13.77 -19.81 -1.42
N GLU A 184 12.56 -19.44 -1.89
CA GLU A 184 12.10 -18.04 -1.84
C GLU A 184 11.70 -17.67 -0.41
N ASP A 185 11.12 -18.59 0.34
CA ASP A 185 10.78 -18.39 1.74
C ASP A 185 12.05 -18.11 2.56
N GLU A 186 13.15 -18.85 2.32
CA GLU A 186 14.42 -18.59 3.01
C GLU A 186 15.07 -17.27 2.58
N ARG A 187 15.05 -16.93 1.29
CA ARG A 187 15.46 -15.58 0.85
C ARG A 187 14.66 -14.46 1.50
N THR A 188 13.39 -14.71 1.78
CA THR A 188 12.52 -13.75 2.47
C THR A 188 12.89 -13.63 3.95
N ARG A 189 13.18 -14.75 4.62
CA ARG A 189 13.67 -14.74 6.00
C ARG A 189 15.01 -14.02 6.12
N GLN A 190 15.94 -14.29 5.22
CA GLN A 190 17.22 -13.58 5.18
C GLN A 190 17.01 -12.08 4.98
N TRP A 191 16.12 -11.67 4.08
CA TRP A 191 15.83 -10.28 3.84
C TRP A 191 15.28 -9.55 5.10
N TYR A 192 14.47 -10.23 5.91
CA TYR A 192 14.01 -9.65 7.18
C TYR A 192 15.15 -9.46 8.18
N ARG A 193 16.08 -10.41 8.27
CA ARG A 193 17.30 -10.26 9.09
C ARG A 193 18.15 -9.08 8.64
N ASP A 194 18.39 -8.99 7.34
CA ASP A 194 19.17 -7.91 6.73
C ASP A 194 18.53 -6.53 6.93
N PHE A 195 17.19 -6.47 6.86
CA PHE A 195 16.45 -5.24 7.13
C PHE A 195 16.54 -4.85 8.61
N ALA A 196 16.36 -5.78 9.53
CA ALA A 196 16.47 -5.53 10.95
C ALA A 196 17.89 -5.07 11.35
N GLU A 197 18.92 -5.73 10.81
CA GLU A 197 20.31 -5.30 10.99
C GLU A 197 20.56 -3.87 10.48
N ALA A 198 19.99 -3.53 9.32
CA ALA A 198 20.13 -2.19 8.77
C ALA A 198 19.40 -1.11 9.58
N VAL A 199 18.28 -1.45 10.22
CA VAL A 199 17.55 -0.56 11.13
C VAL A 199 18.30 -0.38 12.45
N GLY A 200 18.85 -1.45 13.01
CA GLY A 200 19.61 -1.43 14.26
C GLY A 200 18.81 -0.79 15.41
N ASP A 201 19.43 0.14 16.10
CA ASP A 201 18.83 0.86 17.24
C ASP A 201 18.04 2.10 16.85
N SER A 202 17.86 2.35 15.55
CA SER A 202 17.14 3.52 15.07
C SER A 202 15.68 3.52 15.52
N ARG A 203 15.17 4.67 15.94
CA ARG A 203 13.76 4.83 16.25
C ARG A 203 12.96 4.92 14.96
N VAL A 204 12.06 3.95 14.75
CA VAL A 204 11.29 3.83 13.51
C VAL A 204 9.83 3.39 13.77
N ILE A 205 8.93 3.75 12.87
CA ILE A 205 7.59 3.16 12.79
C ILE A 205 7.56 2.24 11.57
N VAL A 206 7.17 0.98 11.76
CA VAL A 206 7.17 -0.03 10.69
C VAL A 206 5.77 -0.58 10.45
N GLY A 207 5.28 -0.41 9.23
CA GLY A 207 4.16 -1.16 8.68
C GLY A 207 4.67 -2.46 8.04
N PHE A 208 4.21 -3.60 8.51
CA PHE A 208 4.74 -4.90 8.10
C PHE A 208 3.80 -5.63 7.15
N GLU A 209 4.28 -5.86 5.94
CA GLU A 209 3.74 -6.71 4.89
C GLU A 209 2.30 -6.42 4.44
N PRO A 210 2.02 -5.20 3.91
CA PRO A 210 0.73 -4.92 3.28
C PRO A 210 0.29 -6.02 2.31
N ASP A 211 -1.00 -6.35 2.29
CA ASP A 211 -1.66 -7.38 1.49
C ASP A 211 -1.35 -8.84 1.86
N SER A 212 -0.39 -9.08 2.75
CA SER A 212 0.10 -10.43 3.00
C SER A 212 -0.92 -11.38 3.62
N LEU A 213 -1.76 -10.88 4.52
CA LEU A 213 -2.84 -11.67 5.15
C LEU A 213 -4.11 -11.68 4.31
N GLY A 214 -4.52 -10.54 3.76
CA GLY A 214 -5.71 -10.45 2.93
C GLY A 214 -5.64 -11.28 1.65
N THR A 215 -4.44 -11.53 1.12
CA THR A 215 -4.23 -12.35 -0.09
C THR A 215 -3.88 -13.80 0.18
N ILE A 216 -3.97 -14.28 1.41
CA ILE A 216 -3.60 -15.66 1.77
C ILE A 216 -4.39 -16.71 0.98
N ASP A 217 -5.65 -16.41 0.66
CA ASP A 217 -6.52 -17.31 -0.11
C ASP A 217 -6.13 -17.44 -1.57
N CYS A 218 -5.36 -16.51 -2.09
CA CYS A 218 -4.81 -16.59 -3.43
C CYS A 218 -3.74 -17.69 -3.55
N LEU A 219 -3.21 -18.14 -2.41
CA LEU A 219 -2.24 -19.22 -2.37
C LEU A 219 -2.93 -20.59 -2.43
N ALA A 220 -2.27 -21.54 -3.06
CA ALA A 220 -2.66 -22.95 -2.94
C ALA A 220 -2.72 -23.32 -1.45
N PRO A 221 -3.69 -24.16 -1.03
CA PRO A 221 -3.86 -24.53 0.38
C PRO A 221 -2.56 -24.99 1.07
N SER A 222 -1.75 -25.79 0.37
CA SER A 222 -0.44 -26.27 0.83
C SER A 222 0.61 -25.16 1.08
N ARG A 223 0.40 -23.97 0.53
CA ARG A 223 1.32 -22.83 0.67
C ARG A 223 0.88 -21.78 1.70
N ARG A 224 -0.33 -21.89 2.22
CA ARG A 224 -0.89 -20.88 3.15
C ARG A 224 -0.15 -20.88 4.48
N ASP A 225 0.10 -22.06 5.03
CA ASP A 225 0.83 -22.21 6.28
C ASP A 225 2.30 -21.78 6.13
N ASP A 226 2.94 -22.09 5.00
CA ASP A 226 4.29 -21.62 4.71
C ASP A 226 4.35 -20.08 4.72
N ARG A 227 3.37 -19.40 4.08
CA ARG A 227 3.27 -17.95 4.10
C ARG A 227 3.12 -17.43 5.53
N LEU A 228 2.21 -17.99 6.32
CA LEU A 228 2.02 -17.57 7.70
C LEU A 228 3.27 -17.81 8.55
N ASN A 229 4.00 -18.91 8.34
CA ASN A 229 5.26 -19.19 9.03
C ASN A 229 6.37 -18.20 8.66
N VAL A 230 6.47 -17.78 7.40
CA VAL A 230 7.44 -16.76 6.97
C VAL A 230 7.09 -15.39 7.57
N LEU A 231 5.81 -15.02 7.60
CA LEU A 231 5.36 -13.78 8.24
C LEU A 231 5.64 -13.80 9.74
N ARG A 232 5.33 -14.90 10.42
CA ARG A 232 5.65 -15.08 11.84
C ARG A 232 7.15 -14.93 12.12
N TYR A 233 7.99 -15.54 11.28
CA TYR A 233 9.43 -15.37 11.38
C TYR A 233 9.85 -13.90 11.26
N GLY A 234 9.28 -13.16 10.28
CA GLY A 234 9.54 -11.73 10.14
C GLY A 234 9.13 -10.93 11.37
N VAL A 235 7.99 -11.26 11.98
CA VAL A 235 7.56 -10.65 13.25
C VAL A 235 8.54 -10.97 14.36
N ASP A 236 9.02 -12.22 14.46
CA ASP A 236 9.98 -12.62 15.48
C ASP A 236 11.29 -11.85 15.35
N VAL A 237 11.78 -11.65 14.14
CA VAL A 237 12.99 -10.86 13.87
C VAL A 237 12.79 -9.39 14.20
N LEU A 238 11.73 -8.77 13.66
CA LEU A 238 11.51 -7.32 13.81
C LEU A 238 11.12 -6.93 15.24
N SER A 239 10.46 -7.81 15.97
CA SER A 239 10.11 -7.56 17.39
C SER A 239 11.31 -7.45 18.33
N GLN A 240 12.51 -7.81 17.86
CA GLN A 240 13.77 -7.62 18.61
C GLN A 240 14.36 -6.22 18.45
N LEU A 241 13.85 -5.40 17.52
CA LEU A 241 14.30 -4.03 17.35
C LEU A 241 13.90 -3.18 18.57
N PRO A 242 14.87 -2.60 19.30
CA PRO A 242 14.59 -2.01 20.62
C PRO A 242 13.74 -0.74 20.56
N ASN A 243 13.81 -0.01 19.44
CA ASN A 243 13.18 1.30 19.28
C ASN A 243 12.16 1.34 18.12
N ALA A 244 11.71 0.17 17.65
CA ALA A 244 10.73 0.10 16.57
C ALA A 244 9.29 -0.03 17.09
N THR A 245 8.38 0.77 16.55
CA THR A 245 6.94 0.59 16.73
C THR A 245 6.37 -0.10 15.49
N ILE A 246 5.87 -1.33 15.65
CA ILE A 246 5.52 -2.22 14.53
C ILE A 246 4.03 -2.50 14.50
N TYR A 247 3.43 -2.35 13.30
CA TYR A 247 2.04 -2.68 13.01
C TYR A 247 1.97 -3.70 11.88
N LEU A 248 1.31 -4.84 12.14
CA LEU A 248 1.13 -5.91 11.16
C LEU A 248 -0.03 -5.58 10.20
N GLU A 249 0.08 -6.02 8.95
CA GLU A 249 -1.03 -5.95 8.01
C GLU A 249 -2.27 -6.67 8.55
N ALA A 250 -3.44 -6.07 8.33
CA ALA A 250 -4.73 -6.62 8.76
C ALA A 250 -5.88 -6.38 7.75
N GLY A 251 -5.55 -6.15 6.48
CA GLY A 251 -6.54 -5.95 5.44
C GLY A 251 -7.28 -4.63 5.54
N ALA A 252 -8.56 -4.68 5.29
CA ALA A 252 -9.48 -3.54 5.33
C ALA A 252 -10.91 -4.00 5.67
N SER A 253 -11.75 -3.08 6.08
CA SER A 253 -13.15 -3.35 6.43
C SER A 253 -14.01 -3.92 5.29
N ASP A 254 -13.62 -3.68 4.05
CA ASP A 254 -14.28 -4.19 2.84
C ASP A 254 -13.59 -5.42 2.23
N TRP A 255 -12.69 -6.05 2.97
CA TRP A 255 -11.90 -7.18 2.45
C TRP A 255 -12.21 -8.49 3.19
N GLU A 256 -11.61 -8.70 4.37
CA GLU A 256 -11.71 -9.96 5.10
C GLU A 256 -12.58 -9.84 6.36
N PRO A 257 -13.30 -10.88 6.75
CA PRO A 257 -14.03 -10.89 8.03
C PRO A 257 -13.06 -10.74 9.22
N ALA A 258 -13.43 -9.92 10.20
CA ALA A 258 -12.61 -9.62 11.38
C ALA A 258 -12.11 -10.87 12.14
N ALA A 259 -12.96 -11.88 12.29
CA ALA A 259 -12.61 -13.12 12.98
C ALA A 259 -11.49 -13.89 12.26
N ARG A 260 -11.48 -13.86 10.92
CA ARG A 260 -10.45 -14.49 10.11
C ARG A 260 -9.13 -13.74 10.23
N THR A 261 -9.15 -12.43 10.06
CA THR A 261 -7.98 -11.58 10.24
C THR A 261 -7.39 -11.73 11.65
N ALA A 262 -8.23 -11.73 12.69
CA ALA A 262 -7.79 -11.94 14.06
C ALA A 262 -7.11 -13.31 14.27
N LYS A 263 -7.61 -14.38 13.65
CA LYS A 263 -6.95 -15.71 13.70
C LYS A 263 -5.57 -15.65 13.06
N GLN A 264 -5.43 -15.04 11.88
CA GLN A 264 -4.15 -14.90 11.18
C GLN A 264 -3.17 -14.03 11.98
N LEU A 265 -3.61 -12.90 12.53
CA LEU A 265 -2.78 -12.02 13.38
C LEU A 265 -2.25 -12.72 14.63
N ARG A 266 -3.08 -13.52 15.31
CA ARG A 266 -2.62 -14.32 16.44
C ARG A 266 -1.56 -15.32 16.04
N TYR A 267 -1.75 -16.00 14.91
CA TYR A 267 -0.79 -16.97 14.40
C TYR A 267 0.55 -16.32 14.04
N THR A 268 0.51 -15.15 13.39
CA THR A 268 1.70 -14.41 12.97
C THR A 268 2.42 -13.68 14.12
N GLY A 269 1.83 -13.61 15.31
CA GLY A 269 2.50 -13.09 16.49
C GLY A 269 2.22 -11.62 16.78
N VAL A 270 1.01 -11.12 16.55
CA VAL A 270 0.61 -9.74 16.88
C VAL A 270 0.84 -9.38 18.36
N SER A 271 0.86 -10.37 19.26
CA SER A 271 1.18 -10.17 20.67
C SER A 271 2.57 -9.61 20.93
N LYS A 272 3.54 -9.86 20.05
CA LYS A 272 4.96 -9.47 20.17
C LYS A 272 5.24 -8.03 19.71
N VAL A 273 4.30 -7.39 19.03
CA VAL A 273 4.43 -6.05 18.43
C VAL A 273 3.38 -5.10 18.97
N ARG A 274 3.42 -3.83 18.58
CA ARG A 274 2.45 -2.83 19.03
C ARG A 274 1.03 -3.21 18.68
N GLY A 275 0.77 -3.56 17.42
CA GLY A 275 -0.56 -3.86 16.97
C GLY A 275 -0.65 -4.15 15.48
N PHE A 276 -1.68 -3.63 14.83
CA PHE A 276 -1.93 -3.90 13.41
C PHE A 276 -2.33 -2.64 12.63
N MET A 277 -2.29 -2.71 11.30
CA MET A 277 -2.66 -1.61 10.40
C MET A 277 -3.75 -2.05 9.43
N LEU A 278 -4.66 -1.14 9.12
CA LEU A 278 -5.80 -1.36 8.24
C LEU A 278 -5.78 -0.42 7.04
N ASN A 279 -6.46 -0.84 5.98
CA ASN A 279 -6.78 0.00 4.80
C ASN A 279 -5.56 0.44 3.99
N VAL A 280 -4.43 -0.28 4.07
CA VAL A 280 -3.17 0.18 3.45
C VAL A 280 -3.30 0.26 1.94
N THR A 281 -4.00 -0.67 1.29
CA THR A 281 -4.14 -0.76 -0.17
C THR A 281 -5.58 -0.56 -0.65
N HIS A 282 -6.52 -0.35 0.26
CA HIS A 282 -7.92 -0.12 -0.03
C HIS A 282 -8.32 1.34 0.16
N HIS A 283 -9.55 1.67 -0.22
CA HIS A 283 -10.10 3.03 -0.19
C HIS A 283 -11.31 3.16 0.74
N ASP A 284 -11.54 2.15 1.60
CA ASP A 284 -12.74 2.15 2.42
C ASP A 284 -12.70 3.22 3.51
N TRP A 285 -13.89 3.63 3.94
CA TRP A 285 -14.08 4.75 4.86
C TRP A 285 -13.35 4.54 6.18
N THR A 286 -12.75 5.60 6.71
CA THR A 286 -12.06 5.58 7.99
C THR A 286 -12.97 5.03 9.10
N ARG A 287 -14.21 5.47 9.18
CA ARG A 287 -15.18 4.99 10.18
C ARG A 287 -15.45 3.49 10.10
N GLU A 288 -15.54 2.94 8.90
CA GLU A 288 -15.78 1.50 8.74
C GLU A 288 -14.53 0.70 9.16
N ASN A 289 -13.33 1.20 8.84
CA ASN A 289 -12.08 0.61 9.32
C ASN A 289 -11.92 0.75 10.85
N VAL A 290 -12.40 1.83 11.49
CA VAL A 290 -12.44 1.93 12.96
C VAL A 290 -13.30 0.82 13.56
N LYS A 291 -14.52 0.63 13.06
CA LYS A 291 -15.42 -0.44 13.53
C LYS A 291 -14.80 -1.82 13.40
N HIS A 292 -14.27 -2.11 12.20
CA HIS A 292 -13.61 -3.37 11.88
C HIS A 292 -12.38 -3.60 12.75
N GLY A 293 -11.55 -2.59 12.92
CA GLY A 293 -10.36 -2.66 13.78
C GLY A 293 -10.69 -2.87 15.25
N LEU A 294 -11.75 -2.27 15.77
CA LEU A 294 -12.23 -2.51 17.14
C LEU A 294 -12.71 -3.96 17.33
N GLU A 295 -13.37 -4.52 16.32
CA GLU A 295 -13.76 -5.93 16.34
C GLU A 295 -12.54 -6.86 16.35
N ILE A 296 -11.56 -6.64 15.49
CA ILE A 296 -10.29 -7.38 15.47
C ILE A 296 -9.56 -7.22 16.81
N SER A 297 -9.44 -5.98 17.31
CA SER A 297 -8.73 -5.66 18.56
C SER A 297 -9.23 -6.49 19.75
N ARG A 298 -10.55 -6.60 19.91
CA ARG A 298 -11.16 -7.44 20.97
C ARG A 298 -10.69 -8.91 20.87
N MET A 299 -10.54 -9.43 19.65
CA MET A 299 -10.16 -10.82 19.40
C MET A 299 -8.65 -11.09 19.53
N VAL A 300 -7.82 -10.03 19.53
CA VAL A 300 -6.36 -10.14 19.62
C VAL A 300 -5.80 -9.55 20.92
N GLY A 301 -6.56 -9.61 22.00
CA GLY A 301 -6.11 -9.17 23.34
C GLY A 301 -6.10 -7.65 23.50
N GLY A 302 -6.95 -6.93 22.81
CA GLY A 302 -7.07 -5.48 22.96
C GLY A 302 -5.94 -4.68 22.28
N LYS A 303 -5.16 -5.31 21.38
CA LYS A 303 -4.09 -4.64 20.64
C LYS A 303 -4.60 -3.42 19.89
N PRO A 304 -3.91 -2.28 19.97
CA PRO A 304 -4.27 -1.09 19.21
C PRO A 304 -3.92 -1.22 17.72
N PHE A 305 -4.35 -0.24 16.94
CA PHE A 305 -4.12 -0.26 15.51
C PHE A 305 -3.99 1.14 14.93
N VAL A 306 -3.49 1.20 13.69
CA VAL A 306 -3.45 2.40 12.86
C VAL A 306 -4.25 2.20 11.58
N ILE A 307 -4.73 3.30 11.01
CA ILE A 307 -5.50 3.26 9.75
C ILE A 307 -4.78 4.09 8.70
N ASN A 308 -4.60 3.52 7.52
CA ASN A 308 -4.18 4.28 6.37
C ASN A 308 -5.32 5.16 5.85
N THR A 309 -5.09 6.47 5.83
CA THR A 309 -6.03 7.48 5.34
C THR A 309 -5.57 8.18 4.06
N SER A 310 -4.47 7.74 3.47
CA SER A 310 -3.89 8.41 2.29
C SER A 310 -4.73 8.29 1.01
N TYR A 311 -5.72 7.40 0.97
CA TYR A 311 -6.50 7.09 -0.23
C TYR A 311 -8.00 7.26 -0.11
N ASN A 312 -8.52 7.39 1.11
CA ASN A 312 -9.91 7.09 1.40
C ASN A 312 -10.82 8.30 1.61
N GLY A 313 -10.36 9.51 1.30
CA GLY A 313 -11.14 10.74 1.50
C GLY A 313 -12.49 10.79 0.77
N ARG A 314 -12.66 9.96 -0.25
CA ARG A 314 -13.92 9.80 -0.98
C ARG A 314 -14.47 8.39 -0.94
N GLY A 315 -13.97 7.56 -0.05
CA GLY A 315 -14.37 6.17 0.09
C GLY A 315 -14.04 5.31 -1.13
N PRO A 316 -14.52 4.05 -1.15
CA PRO A 316 -14.26 3.13 -2.23
C PRO A 316 -15.10 3.41 -3.47
N LEU A 317 -14.58 3.03 -4.64
CA LEU A 317 -15.33 2.94 -5.88
C LEU A 317 -15.74 1.49 -6.09
N HIS A 318 -17.04 1.24 -6.21
CA HIS A 318 -17.58 -0.10 -6.39
C HIS A 318 -18.31 -0.25 -7.72
N TYR A 319 -18.28 -1.48 -8.25
CA TYR A 319 -19.16 -1.88 -9.34
C TYR A 319 -19.74 -3.27 -9.07
N LYS A 320 -20.85 -3.60 -9.72
CA LYS A 320 -21.45 -4.94 -9.64
C LYS A 320 -20.88 -5.82 -10.74
N LYS A 321 -20.42 -7.01 -10.39
CA LYS A 321 -19.94 -8.03 -11.32
C LYS A 321 -20.84 -9.27 -11.27
N TRP A 322 -21.22 -9.80 -12.43
CA TRP A 322 -21.86 -11.10 -12.51
C TRP A 322 -20.89 -12.19 -12.08
N ILE A 323 -21.31 -13.00 -11.11
CA ILE A 323 -20.55 -14.19 -10.69
C ILE A 323 -21.17 -15.47 -11.25
N ASN A 324 -22.49 -15.45 -11.48
CA ASN A 324 -23.21 -16.51 -12.16
C ASN A 324 -24.37 -15.91 -12.96
N ARG A 325 -24.25 -15.92 -14.30
CA ARG A 325 -25.25 -15.33 -15.20
C ARG A 325 -26.55 -16.13 -15.22
N SER A 326 -26.47 -17.47 -15.21
CA SER A 326 -27.65 -18.33 -15.26
C SER A 326 -28.53 -18.22 -14.02
N GLN A 327 -27.94 -17.89 -12.87
CA GLN A 327 -28.63 -17.70 -11.61
C GLN A 327 -28.87 -16.22 -11.25
N HIS A 328 -28.56 -15.30 -12.14
CA HIS A 328 -28.67 -13.85 -11.91
C HIS A 328 -27.96 -13.37 -10.62
N MET A 329 -26.83 -13.99 -10.27
CA MET A 329 -26.06 -13.65 -9.07
C MET A 329 -25.03 -12.55 -9.35
N TRP A 330 -25.09 -11.50 -8.56
CA TRP A 330 -24.18 -10.35 -8.62
C TRP A 330 -23.30 -10.27 -7.39
N ARG A 331 -22.08 -9.83 -7.58
CA ARG A 331 -21.17 -9.45 -6.49
C ARG A 331 -20.75 -8.00 -6.67
N THR A 332 -20.77 -7.22 -5.58
CA THR A 332 -20.12 -5.91 -5.53
C THR A 332 -18.63 -6.09 -5.43
N VAL A 333 -17.88 -5.40 -6.27
CA VAL A 333 -16.42 -5.48 -6.34
C VAL A 333 -15.84 -4.08 -6.17
N ASN A 334 -14.83 -3.97 -5.31
CA ASN A 334 -14.09 -2.73 -5.13
C ASN A 334 -13.07 -2.52 -6.27
N VAL A 335 -13.01 -1.33 -6.81
CA VAL A 335 -11.97 -0.93 -7.75
C VAL A 335 -10.77 -0.46 -6.96
N TRP A 336 -9.78 -1.32 -6.80
CA TRP A 336 -8.55 -1.02 -6.05
C TRP A 336 -7.40 -0.50 -6.92
N CYS A 337 -7.37 -0.91 -8.20
CA CYS A 337 -6.28 -0.57 -9.10
C CYS A 337 -6.52 0.76 -9.81
N ASN A 338 -5.81 1.80 -9.41
CA ASN A 338 -5.87 3.16 -9.94
C ASN A 338 -7.30 3.74 -10.09
N PRO A 339 -8.20 3.63 -9.10
CA PRO A 339 -9.51 4.23 -9.22
C PRO A 339 -9.40 5.75 -9.36
N GLY A 340 -10.24 6.33 -10.23
CA GLY A 340 -10.31 7.77 -10.42
C GLY A 340 -11.07 8.49 -9.31
N LEU A 341 -10.96 9.82 -9.28
CA LEU A 341 -11.70 10.71 -8.39
C LEU A 341 -11.64 10.32 -6.89
N ARG A 342 -10.54 9.69 -6.47
CA ARG A 342 -10.29 9.45 -5.05
C ARG A 342 -9.56 10.63 -4.45
N GLY A 343 -9.67 10.81 -3.13
CA GLY A 343 -9.04 11.92 -2.41
C GLY A 343 -8.21 11.43 -1.23
N LEU A 344 -7.32 12.30 -0.75
CA LEU A 344 -6.70 12.10 0.57
C LEU A 344 -7.82 12.14 1.63
N GLY A 345 -7.75 11.22 2.58
CA GLY A 345 -8.57 11.25 3.79
C GLY A 345 -7.94 12.14 4.87
N PRO A 346 -8.35 11.97 6.13
CA PRO A 346 -7.78 12.70 7.25
C PRO A 346 -6.25 12.71 7.19
N ALA A 347 -5.67 13.89 7.34
CA ALA A 347 -4.22 14.04 7.43
C ALA A 347 -3.66 13.20 8.59
N PRO A 348 -2.38 12.79 8.54
CA PRO A 348 -1.77 12.06 9.63
C PRO A 348 -2.01 12.74 10.99
N THR A 349 -2.60 12.00 11.94
CA THR A 349 -3.03 12.56 13.23
C THR A 349 -3.11 11.49 14.32
N LEU A 350 -2.87 11.91 15.57
CA LEU A 350 -3.13 11.10 16.77
C LEU A 350 -4.50 11.41 17.36
N ALA A 351 -5.16 12.49 16.94
CA ALA A 351 -6.53 12.82 17.32
C ALA A 351 -7.49 11.90 16.55
N THR A 352 -7.75 10.73 17.08
CA THR A 352 -8.55 9.67 16.46
C THR A 352 -9.88 9.48 17.17
N ALA A 353 -10.82 8.81 16.50
CA ALA A 353 -12.16 8.57 17.03
C ALA A 353 -12.22 7.64 18.26
N ASN A 354 -11.15 6.92 18.57
CA ASN A 354 -11.13 5.91 19.63
C ASN A 354 -9.71 5.66 20.15
N GLY A 355 -9.53 5.54 21.46
CA GLY A 355 -8.23 5.31 22.10
C GLY A 355 -7.54 3.99 21.73
N LYS A 356 -8.19 3.06 21.00
CA LYS A 356 -7.54 1.89 20.39
C LYS A 356 -6.97 2.17 19.01
N VAL A 357 -7.28 3.31 18.41
CA VAL A 357 -6.68 3.77 17.16
C VAL A 357 -5.50 4.68 17.52
N ASP A 358 -4.29 4.17 17.40
CA ASP A 358 -3.08 4.92 17.75
C ASP A 358 -2.89 6.16 16.87
N ALA A 359 -3.22 6.04 15.58
CA ALA A 359 -3.13 7.17 14.63
C ALA A 359 -3.89 6.89 13.33
N TYR A 360 -4.25 7.94 12.63
CA TYR A 360 -4.47 7.97 11.19
C TYR A 360 -3.14 8.33 10.52
N LEU A 361 -2.73 7.58 9.49
CA LEU A 361 -1.41 7.74 8.88
C LEU A 361 -1.49 7.64 7.35
N TYR A 362 -0.55 8.26 6.66
CA TYR A 362 -0.36 8.05 5.22
C TYR A 362 0.64 6.92 5.00
N ILE A 363 0.16 5.67 5.17
CA ILE A 363 0.99 4.47 5.06
C ILE A 363 1.25 4.13 3.59
N ASN A 364 0.25 4.32 2.71
CA ASN A 364 0.45 4.14 1.28
C ASN A 364 0.88 5.47 0.60
N ARG A 365 1.20 5.39 -0.70
CA ARG A 365 1.82 6.45 -1.49
C ARG A 365 0.86 7.01 -2.54
N PRO A 366 0.01 7.99 -2.21
CA PRO A 366 -0.87 8.65 -3.19
C PRO A 366 -0.06 9.25 -4.34
N GLY A 367 -0.55 9.05 -5.56
CA GLY A 367 0.12 9.52 -6.77
C GLY A 367 1.05 8.49 -7.42
N TYR A 368 1.27 7.35 -6.80
CA TYR A 368 2.01 6.26 -7.45
C TYR A 368 1.07 5.31 -8.20
N SER A 369 1.54 4.82 -9.34
CA SER A 369 0.81 3.87 -10.16
C SER A 369 0.76 2.48 -9.52
N ALA A 370 -0.44 1.90 -9.48
CA ALA A 370 -0.62 0.49 -9.12
C ALA A 370 -0.47 -0.47 -10.31
N GLY A 371 -0.10 0.05 -11.48
CA GLY A 371 0.09 -0.69 -12.72
C GLY A 371 -0.69 -0.08 -13.89
N SER A 372 -0.74 -0.79 -15.03
CA SER A 372 -1.35 -0.27 -16.27
C SER A 372 -2.89 -0.19 -16.27
N CYS A 373 -3.56 -0.71 -15.23
CA CYS A 373 -5.01 -0.56 -15.12
C CYS A 373 -5.40 0.92 -15.06
N ASN A 374 -6.55 1.26 -15.64
CA ASN A 374 -7.10 2.60 -15.61
C ASN A 374 -6.09 3.70 -16.00
N GLY A 375 -5.26 3.41 -17.01
CA GLY A 375 -4.30 4.37 -17.56
C GLY A 375 -3.04 4.60 -16.74
N GLY A 376 -2.78 3.80 -15.72
CA GLY A 376 -1.59 3.95 -14.90
C GLY A 376 -0.29 3.69 -15.65
N PRO A 377 0.76 4.50 -15.46
CA PRO A 377 2.05 4.27 -16.07
C PRO A 377 2.76 3.05 -15.48
N LEU A 378 3.62 2.42 -16.28
CA LEU A 378 4.48 1.32 -15.85
C LEU A 378 5.93 1.80 -15.65
N PRO A 379 6.70 1.13 -14.82
CA PRO A 379 6.34 -0.01 -13.95
C PRO A 379 5.46 0.39 -12.76
N VAL A 380 4.90 -0.60 -12.06
CA VAL A 380 4.23 -0.39 -10.77
C VAL A 380 5.13 0.41 -9.85
N GLY A 381 4.57 1.41 -9.15
CA GLY A 381 5.33 2.32 -8.31
C GLY A 381 5.96 3.51 -9.04
N THR A 382 5.64 3.72 -10.33
CA THR A 382 6.00 4.96 -11.04
C THR A 382 5.19 6.12 -10.48
N TRP A 383 5.86 7.25 -10.21
CA TRP A 383 5.20 8.48 -9.83
C TRP A 383 4.34 9.00 -10.99
N TRP A 384 3.11 9.38 -10.67
CA TRP A 384 2.11 9.86 -11.61
C TRP A 384 1.55 11.20 -11.10
N PRO A 385 2.12 12.34 -11.52
CA PRO A 385 1.81 13.66 -10.98
C PRO A 385 0.33 14.01 -11.03
N GLN A 386 -0.35 13.68 -12.14
CA GLN A 386 -1.79 13.91 -12.33
C GLN A 386 -2.61 13.19 -11.26
N ARG A 387 -2.20 11.96 -10.93
CA ARG A 387 -2.86 11.18 -9.90
C ARG A 387 -2.58 11.74 -8.50
N GLY A 388 -1.36 12.19 -8.24
CA GLY A 388 -1.02 12.88 -7.00
C GLY A 388 -1.84 14.14 -6.81
N LEU A 389 -1.95 14.95 -7.86
CA LEU A 389 -2.75 16.16 -7.87
C LEU A 389 -4.24 15.87 -7.65
N MET A 390 -4.78 14.82 -8.29
CA MET A 390 -6.16 14.37 -8.10
C MET A 390 -6.44 14.04 -6.63
N TYR A 391 -5.57 13.26 -5.99
CA TYR A 391 -5.73 12.94 -4.56
C TYR A 391 -5.72 14.19 -3.69
N ALA A 392 -4.81 15.13 -3.95
CA ALA A 392 -4.71 16.38 -3.22
C ALA A 392 -5.89 17.32 -3.46
N GLN A 393 -6.41 17.36 -4.69
CA GLN A 393 -7.56 18.19 -5.07
C GLN A 393 -8.83 17.74 -4.37
N TYR A 394 -9.05 16.42 -4.26
CA TYR A 394 -10.21 15.82 -3.61
C TYR A 394 -9.96 15.43 -2.16
N ALA A 395 -8.94 16.02 -1.53
CA ALA A 395 -8.67 15.81 -0.12
C ALA A 395 -9.86 16.21 0.76
N THR A 396 -10.10 15.42 1.81
CA THR A 396 -11.15 15.68 2.78
C THR A 396 -10.74 15.17 4.16
N ASP A 397 -11.04 15.93 5.19
CA ASP A 397 -10.77 15.56 6.58
C ASP A 397 -11.85 14.68 7.19
N TRP A 398 -12.79 14.18 6.39
CA TRP A 398 -13.89 13.36 6.89
C TRP A 398 -13.42 11.95 7.22
N GLU A 399 -13.77 11.49 8.40
CA GLU A 399 -13.57 10.10 8.82
C GLU A 399 -14.50 9.12 8.09
N SER A 400 -15.62 9.65 7.58
CA SER A 400 -16.61 8.91 6.77
C SER A 400 -17.33 9.87 5.85
N ALA A 401 -18.07 9.37 4.85
CA ALA A 401 -18.99 10.21 4.11
C ALA A 401 -19.96 10.88 5.08
N PRO A 402 -20.17 12.20 4.97
CA PRO A 402 -21.23 12.88 5.71
C PRO A 402 -22.57 12.18 5.45
N HIS A 403 -23.40 12.06 6.47
CA HIS A 403 -24.75 11.54 6.30
C HIS A 403 -25.49 12.32 5.21
N GLY A 404 -25.95 11.62 4.18
CA GLY A 404 -26.65 12.22 3.03
C GLY A 404 -25.77 12.77 1.91
N THR A 405 -24.44 12.85 2.08
CA THR A 405 -23.56 13.20 0.99
C THR A 405 -23.38 11.98 0.08
N ARG A 406 -24.23 11.89 -0.87
CA ARG A 406 -24.04 11.01 -2.01
C ARG A 406 -23.00 11.69 -2.87
N TYR A 407 -21.75 11.24 -2.80
CA TYR A 407 -20.82 11.56 -3.86
C TYR A 407 -21.34 10.92 -5.12
N GLY A 408 -22.29 11.57 -5.76
CA GLY A 408 -22.79 11.29 -7.08
C GLY A 408 -22.78 9.80 -7.42
N HIS A 409 -22.77 9.54 -8.61
CA HIS A 409 -22.89 8.26 -9.27
C HIS A 409 -21.85 7.17 -8.95
N PHE A 410 -21.01 7.34 -7.91
CA PHE A 410 -19.96 6.38 -7.54
C PHE A 410 -20.47 5.15 -6.77
N LYS A 411 -21.76 4.94 -6.72
CA LYS A 411 -22.32 3.92 -5.88
C LYS A 411 -22.02 2.51 -6.35
N HIS A 412 -22.70 2.05 -7.28
CA HIS A 412 -22.66 0.66 -7.73
C HIS A 412 -22.96 0.66 -9.22
N TYR A 413 -21.95 0.45 -10.01
CA TYR A 413 -22.15 0.22 -11.42
C TYR A 413 -22.38 -1.26 -11.67
N SER A 414 -23.42 -1.60 -12.44
CA SER A 414 -23.50 -2.92 -13.04
C SER A 414 -22.54 -2.99 -14.22
N LEU A 415 -22.07 -4.16 -14.60
CA LEU A 415 -21.27 -4.32 -15.82
C LEU A 415 -22.03 -3.82 -17.06
N ARG A 416 -23.36 -3.92 -17.04
CA ARG A 416 -24.23 -3.40 -18.09
C ARG A 416 -24.19 -1.87 -18.15
N ASP A 417 -24.23 -1.21 -16.98
CA ASP A 417 -24.17 0.26 -16.89
C ASP A 417 -22.83 0.83 -17.35
N LEU A 418 -21.80 -0.01 -17.35
CA LEU A 418 -20.45 0.32 -17.80
C LEU A 418 -20.21 -0.05 -19.28
N GLY A 419 -21.23 -0.43 -20.02
CA GLY A 419 -21.10 -0.80 -21.44
C GLY A 419 -20.33 -2.08 -21.71
N ALA A 420 -20.11 -2.92 -20.69
CA ALA A 420 -19.33 -4.16 -20.82
C ALA A 420 -20.05 -5.28 -21.60
N PHE A 421 -21.24 -5.02 -22.13
CA PHE A 421 -22.05 -5.92 -22.94
C PHE A 421 -22.60 -5.16 -24.15
N GLY A 422 -21.69 -4.70 -25.01
CA GLY A 422 -22.02 -4.33 -26.37
C GLY A 422 -22.09 -5.57 -27.26
#